data_f8383aefe2b4a19b813d565c0d91b9ed
#
_entry.id   f8383aefe2b4a19b813d565c0d91b9ed
#
_cell.length_a   1.000
_cell.length_b   1.000
_cell.length_c   1.000
_cell.angle_alpha   90.00
_cell.angle_beta   90.00
_cell.angle_gamma   90.00
#
_symmetry.space_group_name_H-M   'P 1'
#
loop_
_entity.id
_entity.type
_entity.pdbx_description
1 polymer ?
#
loop_
_entity_poly.entity_id
_entity_poly.type
_entity_poly.pdbx_seq_one_letter_code
_entity_poly.pdbx_strand_id
1 'polypeptide(L)'
;TASEEKKASLDNWRKRVGYAKAQEITTEAAGRGTRMHKWLENYVLSDTGDMGQYGSNPYSKQSHIMAQEIIDKGLVNCEEFWGTEVTLYFPQIYAGTTDLVGLHDGDEAIMDHKQTNRPKKREWIDDYFIQMTAYADAHNELYGTNIKKGVIFMCSKDFEYQEFIVEGNEFDKYHQQWLKKLEEYYTKFV
;
A
#
# COMPACT_ATOMS: atom_id res chain seq x y z
N THR A 1 13.46 5.15 -4.82
CA THR A 1 14.58 4.74 -3.93
C THR A 1 14.44 5.44 -2.59
N ALA A 2 14.65 4.69 -1.47
CA ALA A 2 14.60 5.26 -0.13
C ALA A 2 15.63 6.37 0.03
N SER A 3 15.27 7.46 0.76
CA SER A 3 16.19 8.55 1.05
C SER A 3 17.40 8.06 1.86
N GLU A 4 18.52 8.78 1.79
CA GLU A 4 19.73 8.43 2.57
C GLU A 4 19.45 8.45 4.08
N GLU A 5 18.59 9.34 4.56
CA GLU A 5 18.14 9.36 5.96
C GLU A 5 17.39 8.08 6.37
N LYS A 6 16.49 7.58 5.51
CA LYS A 6 15.78 6.31 5.76
C LYS A 6 16.75 5.12 5.79
N LYS A 7 17.73 5.10 4.88
CA LYS A 7 18.77 4.06 4.86
C LYS A 7 19.62 4.09 6.14
N ALA A 8 20.06 5.27 6.56
CA ALA A 8 20.83 5.46 7.79
C ALA A 8 20.03 5.06 9.04
N SER A 9 18.76 5.45 9.10
CA SER A 9 17.86 5.07 10.21
C SER A 9 17.69 3.55 10.30
N LEU A 10 17.52 2.87 9.16
CA LEU A 10 17.39 1.42 9.10
C LEU A 10 18.68 0.71 9.53
N ASP A 11 19.84 1.20 9.11
CA ASP A 11 21.14 0.67 9.52
C ASP A 11 21.38 0.82 11.02
N ASN A 12 21.09 1.99 11.58
CA ASN A 12 21.15 2.23 13.03
C ASN A 12 20.22 1.31 13.81
N TRP A 13 19.01 1.08 13.30
CA TRP A 13 18.09 0.12 13.92
C TRP A 13 18.65 -1.31 13.89
N ARG A 14 19.22 -1.76 12.75
CA ARG A 14 19.85 -3.08 12.61
C ARG A 14 21.01 -3.26 13.59
N LYS A 15 21.86 -2.25 13.75
CA LYS A 15 22.97 -2.26 14.71
C LYS A 15 22.47 -2.36 16.15
N ARG A 16 21.40 -1.65 16.49
CA ARG A 16 20.83 -1.64 17.84
C ARG A 16 20.18 -2.96 18.24
N VAL A 17 19.43 -3.61 17.36
CA VAL A 17 18.71 -4.86 17.67
C VAL A 17 19.52 -6.12 17.36
N GLY A 18 20.61 -5.99 16.63
CA GLY A 18 21.42 -7.09 16.11
C GLY A 18 20.93 -7.57 14.75
N TYR A 19 21.85 -7.86 13.84
CA TYR A 19 21.52 -8.20 12.44
C TYR A 19 20.63 -9.44 12.31
N ALA A 20 20.91 -10.51 13.09
CA ALA A 20 20.09 -11.72 13.06
C ALA A 20 18.64 -11.45 13.49
N LYS A 21 18.45 -10.71 14.58
CA LYS A 21 17.11 -10.34 15.06
C LYS A 21 16.40 -9.38 14.11
N ALA A 22 17.13 -8.45 13.53
CA ALA A 22 16.57 -7.55 12.50
C ALA A 22 16.09 -8.32 11.29
N GLN A 23 16.84 -9.32 10.84
CA GLN A 23 16.45 -10.19 9.73
C GLN A 23 15.20 -11.00 10.06
N GLU A 24 15.12 -11.60 11.25
CA GLU A 24 13.93 -12.32 11.70
C GLU A 24 12.68 -11.44 11.69
N ILE A 25 12.76 -10.24 12.27
CA ILE A 25 11.66 -9.27 12.31
C ILE A 25 11.23 -8.87 10.89
N THR A 26 12.18 -8.64 9.99
CA THR A 26 11.89 -8.24 8.61
C THR A 26 11.22 -9.37 7.84
N THR A 27 11.71 -10.61 7.99
CA THR A 27 11.16 -11.80 7.32
C THR A 27 9.73 -12.09 7.81
N GLU A 28 9.51 -12.01 9.12
CA GLU A 28 8.16 -12.19 9.68
C GLU A 28 7.20 -11.12 9.16
N ALA A 29 7.62 -9.84 9.16
CA ALA A 29 6.81 -8.74 8.66
C ALA A 29 6.46 -8.91 7.17
N ALA A 30 7.41 -9.31 6.33
CA ALA A 30 7.18 -9.58 4.92
C ALA A 30 6.17 -10.73 4.72
N GLY A 31 6.38 -11.85 5.40
CA GLY A 31 5.45 -12.99 5.33
C GLY A 31 4.04 -12.68 5.82
N ARG A 32 3.92 -11.83 6.87
CA ARG A 32 2.63 -11.34 7.36
C ARG A 32 1.93 -10.46 6.32
N GLY A 33 2.67 -9.57 5.68
CA GLY A 33 2.16 -8.73 4.60
C GLY A 33 1.63 -9.55 3.43
N THR A 34 2.43 -10.48 2.91
CA THR A 34 2.03 -11.36 1.80
C THR A 34 0.74 -12.13 2.13
N ARG A 35 0.61 -12.67 3.33
CA ARG A 35 -0.61 -13.39 3.74
C ARG A 35 -1.81 -12.46 3.87
N MET A 36 -1.64 -11.26 4.45
CA MET A 36 -2.72 -10.29 4.58
C MET A 36 -3.25 -9.84 3.21
N HIS A 37 -2.36 -9.50 2.27
CA HIS A 37 -2.76 -9.16 0.89
C HIS A 37 -3.51 -10.30 0.21
N LYS A 38 -3.08 -11.55 0.41
CA LYS A 38 -3.80 -12.70 -0.17
C LYS A 38 -5.22 -12.87 0.37
N TRP A 39 -5.44 -12.60 1.66
CA TRP A 39 -6.80 -12.60 2.24
C TRP A 39 -7.66 -11.48 1.65
N LEU A 40 -7.11 -10.28 1.51
CA LEU A 40 -7.82 -9.14 0.94
C LEU A 40 -8.13 -9.35 -0.56
N GLU A 41 -7.18 -9.88 -1.33
CA GLU A 41 -7.40 -10.28 -2.72
C GLU A 41 -8.53 -11.31 -2.83
N ASN A 42 -8.53 -12.35 -1.99
CA ASN A 42 -9.59 -13.35 -1.97
C ASN A 42 -10.95 -12.71 -1.69
N TYR A 43 -11.03 -11.78 -0.73
CA TYR A 43 -12.26 -11.05 -0.42
C TYR A 43 -12.79 -10.28 -1.63
N VAL A 44 -11.93 -9.50 -2.29
CA VAL A 44 -12.30 -8.67 -3.45
C VAL A 44 -12.73 -9.52 -4.64
N LEU A 45 -12.10 -10.68 -4.85
CA LEU A 45 -12.43 -11.61 -5.95
C LEU A 45 -13.60 -12.54 -5.65
N SER A 46 -14.07 -12.56 -4.42
CA SER A 46 -15.19 -13.44 -4.00
C SER A 46 -16.53 -12.80 -4.35
N ASP A 47 -17.40 -13.54 -5.02
CA ASP A 47 -18.79 -13.14 -5.28
C ASP A 47 -19.62 -12.96 -3.99
N THR A 48 -19.17 -13.57 -2.89
CA THR A 48 -19.88 -13.57 -1.59
C THR A 48 -19.22 -12.70 -0.53
N GLY A 49 -18.08 -12.08 -0.84
CA GLY A 49 -17.29 -11.33 0.16
C GLY A 49 -16.64 -12.25 1.21
N ASP A 50 -16.32 -13.49 0.84
CA ASP A 50 -15.65 -14.43 1.73
C ASP A 50 -14.17 -14.55 1.37
N MET A 51 -13.30 -14.18 2.28
CA MET A 51 -11.85 -14.35 2.07
C MET A 51 -11.35 -15.76 2.37
N GLY A 52 -12.22 -16.68 2.81
CA GLY A 52 -11.88 -18.05 3.19
C GLY A 52 -11.48 -18.19 4.67
N GLN A 53 -11.19 -19.43 5.06
CA GLN A 53 -10.86 -19.75 6.45
C GLN A 53 -9.36 -20.01 6.64
N TYR A 54 -8.82 -19.46 7.71
CA TYR A 54 -7.48 -19.81 8.16
C TYR A 54 -7.49 -21.18 8.85
N GLY A 55 -6.45 -22.00 8.59
CA GLY A 55 -6.26 -23.28 9.29
C GLY A 55 -5.69 -23.09 10.71
N SER A 56 -5.03 -24.12 11.24
CA SER A 56 -4.42 -24.11 12.59
C SER A 56 -3.15 -23.24 12.72
N ASN A 57 -2.62 -22.68 11.63
CA ASN A 57 -1.40 -21.88 11.63
C ASN A 57 -1.65 -20.49 12.29
N PRO A 58 -0.99 -20.16 13.40
CA PRO A 58 -1.19 -18.89 14.11
C PRO A 58 -0.79 -17.66 13.29
N TYR A 59 0.20 -17.77 12.40
CA TYR A 59 0.59 -16.68 11.50
C TYR A 59 -0.49 -16.41 10.43
N SER A 60 -1.15 -17.46 9.96
CA SER A 60 -2.28 -17.34 9.04
C SER A 60 -3.46 -16.68 9.72
N LYS A 61 -3.78 -17.11 10.95
CA LYS A 61 -4.83 -16.53 11.79
C LYS A 61 -4.58 -15.03 12.03
N GLN A 62 -3.37 -14.64 12.40
CA GLN A 62 -3.02 -13.23 12.63
C GLN A 62 -3.27 -12.39 11.38
N SER A 63 -2.76 -12.83 10.24
CA SER A 63 -2.92 -12.10 8.97
C SER A 63 -4.37 -12.05 8.50
N HIS A 64 -5.17 -13.08 8.79
CA HIS A 64 -6.61 -13.10 8.52
C HIS A 64 -7.37 -12.07 9.37
N ILE A 65 -7.09 -11.99 10.67
CA ILE A 65 -7.71 -10.98 11.55
C ILE A 65 -7.33 -9.56 11.09
N MET A 66 -6.08 -9.33 10.70
CA MET A 66 -5.65 -8.03 10.16
C MET A 66 -6.41 -7.67 8.88
N ALA A 67 -6.61 -8.62 7.98
CA ALA A 67 -7.41 -8.43 6.77
C ALA A 67 -8.88 -8.14 7.12
N GLN A 68 -9.46 -8.85 8.09
CA GLN A 68 -10.82 -8.59 8.56
C GLN A 68 -10.98 -7.17 9.12
N GLU A 69 -10.01 -6.66 9.89
CA GLU A 69 -10.01 -5.28 10.38
C GLU A 69 -10.04 -4.26 9.24
N ILE A 70 -9.29 -4.52 8.15
CA ILE A 70 -9.29 -3.67 6.95
C ILE A 70 -10.63 -3.76 6.22
N ILE A 71 -11.21 -4.95 6.09
CA ILE A 71 -12.51 -5.15 5.45
C ILE A 71 -13.60 -4.39 6.21
N ASP A 72 -13.69 -4.63 7.51
CA ASP A 72 -14.79 -4.12 8.34
C ASP A 72 -14.75 -2.59 8.53
N LYS A 73 -13.56 -1.98 8.46
CA LYS A 73 -13.37 -0.55 8.76
C LYS A 73 -13.01 0.30 7.54
N GLY A 74 -12.41 -0.30 6.53
CA GLY A 74 -11.91 0.38 5.33
C GLY A 74 -12.69 0.02 4.09
N LEU A 75 -12.66 -1.25 3.69
CA LEU A 75 -13.31 -1.68 2.44
C LEU A 75 -14.83 -1.56 2.46
N VAL A 76 -15.44 -1.45 3.63
CA VAL A 76 -16.87 -1.13 3.77
C VAL A 76 -17.25 0.22 3.15
N ASN A 77 -16.29 1.14 2.98
CA ASN A 77 -16.48 2.45 2.35
C ASN A 77 -16.20 2.42 0.84
N CYS A 78 -15.94 1.24 0.27
CA CYS A 78 -15.74 1.06 -1.17
C CYS A 78 -17.04 0.58 -1.81
N GLU A 79 -17.56 1.34 -2.76
CA GLU A 79 -18.79 1.00 -3.50
C GLU A 79 -18.53 0.03 -4.64
N GLU A 80 -17.37 0.15 -5.29
CA GLU A 80 -16.98 -0.67 -6.44
C GLU A 80 -15.49 -1.03 -6.37
N PHE A 81 -15.18 -2.28 -6.69
CA PHE A 81 -13.82 -2.75 -6.95
C PHE A 81 -13.65 -2.94 -8.46
N TRP A 82 -12.77 -2.14 -9.09
CA TRP A 82 -12.48 -2.28 -10.52
C TRP A 82 -11.39 -3.31 -10.79
N GLY A 83 -10.50 -3.51 -9.83
CA GLY A 83 -9.48 -4.54 -9.90
C GLY A 83 -8.61 -4.62 -8.65
N THR A 84 -8.05 -5.79 -8.41
CA THR A 84 -7.07 -6.06 -7.35
C THR A 84 -5.78 -6.60 -7.95
N GLU A 85 -4.62 -6.29 -7.35
CA GLU A 85 -3.28 -6.63 -7.86
C GLU A 85 -3.09 -6.19 -9.33
N VAL A 86 -3.56 -4.97 -9.65
CA VAL A 86 -3.59 -4.46 -11.03
C VAL A 86 -2.22 -4.00 -11.46
N THR A 87 -1.68 -4.61 -12.50
CA THR A 87 -0.45 -4.15 -13.14
C THR A 87 -0.74 -2.91 -13.97
N LEU A 88 -0.09 -1.81 -13.62
CA LEU A 88 -0.19 -0.52 -14.27
C LEU A 88 1.16 -0.13 -14.87
N TYR A 89 1.12 0.62 -15.96
CA TYR A 89 2.33 1.20 -16.54
C TYR A 89 2.02 2.56 -17.18
N PHE A 90 2.99 3.46 -17.11
CA PHE A 90 3.00 4.65 -17.95
C PHE A 90 3.91 4.32 -19.15
N PRO A 91 3.39 4.39 -20.40
CA PRO A 91 4.10 3.87 -21.57
C PRO A 91 5.55 4.33 -21.66
N GLN A 92 6.48 3.37 -21.74
CA GLN A 92 7.94 3.57 -21.85
C GLN A 92 8.62 4.26 -20.66
N ILE A 93 7.90 4.57 -19.57
CA ILE A 93 8.44 5.36 -18.46
C ILE A 93 8.58 4.52 -17.19
N TYR A 94 7.51 3.95 -16.68
CA TYR A 94 7.52 3.11 -15.47
C TYR A 94 6.38 2.10 -15.47
N ALA A 95 6.50 1.11 -14.60
CA ALA A 95 5.44 0.13 -14.32
C ALA A 95 5.42 -0.23 -12.83
N GLY A 96 4.31 -0.74 -12.38
CA GLY A 96 4.12 -1.22 -11.02
C GLY A 96 2.78 -1.93 -10.85
N THR A 97 2.50 -2.39 -9.65
CA THR A 97 1.24 -3.05 -9.32
C THR A 97 0.60 -2.32 -8.15
N THR A 98 -0.68 -1.95 -8.30
CA THR A 98 -1.50 -1.40 -7.21
C THR A 98 -2.33 -2.50 -6.59
N ASP A 99 -2.51 -2.46 -5.27
CA ASP A 99 -3.25 -3.50 -4.54
C ASP A 99 -4.73 -3.48 -4.93
N LEU A 100 -5.32 -2.27 -5.09
CA LEU A 100 -6.74 -2.11 -5.38
C LEU A 100 -7.02 -0.80 -6.12
N VAL A 101 -8.01 -0.80 -6.99
CA VAL A 101 -8.56 0.38 -7.64
C VAL A 101 -10.07 0.27 -7.72
N GLY A 102 -10.78 1.38 -7.52
CA GLY A 102 -12.24 1.42 -7.54
C GLY A 102 -12.82 2.73 -7.03
N LEU A 103 -14.02 2.68 -6.50
CA LEU A 103 -14.69 3.81 -5.85
C LEU A 103 -14.57 3.71 -4.33
N HIS A 104 -14.20 4.80 -3.68
CA HIS A 104 -14.13 4.94 -2.22
C HIS A 104 -14.79 6.24 -1.80
N ASP A 105 -15.87 6.15 -1.01
CA ASP A 105 -16.72 7.29 -0.64
C ASP A 105 -17.17 8.10 -1.87
N GLY A 106 -17.55 7.41 -2.96
CA GLY A 106 -18.05 8.00 -4.20
C GLY A 106 -17.00 8.53 -5.16
N ASP A 107 -15.71 8.50 -4.82
CA ASP A 107 -14.62 9.00 -5.66
C ASP A 107 -13.76 7.87 -6.22
N GLU A 108 -13.27 8.06 -7.46
CA GLU A 108 -12.25 7.19 -8.06
C GLU A 108 -10.96 7.23 -7.24
N ALA A 109 -10.45 6.06 -6.82
CA ALA A 109 -9.27 5.99 -5.94
C ALA A 109 -8.31 4.86 -6.30
N ILE A 110 -7.02 5.14 -6.14
CA ILE A 110 -5.99 4.11 -5.93
C ILE A 110 -5.94 3.78 -4.46
N MET A 111 -5.97 2.51 -4.14
CA MET A 111 -5.99 2.05 -2.75
C MET A 111 -4.87 1.04 -2.51
N ASP A 112 -4.30 1.07 -1.31
CA ASP A 112 -3.13 0.28 -0.97
C ASP A 112 -3.28 -0.31 0.43
N HIS A 113 -2.93 -1.58 0.57
CA HIS A 113 -3.01 -2.31 1.83
C HIS A 113 -1.63 -2.37 2.49
N LYS A 114 -1.52 -1.92 3.71
CA LYS A 114 -0.25 -1.94 4.44
C LYS A 114 -0.36 -2.66 5.78
N GLN A 115 0.52 -3.59 6.00
CA GLN A 115 0.77 -4.15 7.33
C GLN A 115 1.89 -3.39 8.04
N THR A 116 1.82 -3.31 9.35
CA THR A 116 2.88 -2.66 10.15
C THR A 116 3.07 -3.34 11.50
N ASN A 117 4.26 -3.16 12.08
CA ASN A 117 4.54 -3.63 13.44
C ASN A 117 3.94 -2.72 14.52
N ARG A 118 3.68 -1.44 14.19
CA ARG A 118 3.11 -0.42 15.09
C ARG A 118 2.37 0.60 14.24
N PRO A 119 1.37 1.28 14.80
CA PRO A 119 0.73 2.42 14.15
C PRO A 119 1.74 3.43 13.62
N LYS A 120 1.43 4.05 12.49
CA LYS A 120 2.27 5.03 11.81
C LYS A 120 1.71 6.43 11.98
N LYS A 121 2.61 7.40 11.99
CA LYS A 121 2.25 8.80 11.80
C LYS A 121 2.26 9.12 10.31
N ARG A 122 1.38 10.03 9.90
CA ARG A 122 1.24 10.44 8.50
C ARG A 122 2.57 10.89 7.87
N GLU A 123 3.34 11.68 8.61
CA GLU A 123 4.64 12.18 8.15
C GLU A 123 5.73 11.11 7.93
N TRP A 124 5.47 9.87 8.32
CA TRP A 124 6.42 8.77 8.12
C TRP A 124 6.16 7.97 6.85
N ILE A 125 5.06 8.25 6.16
CA ILE A 125 4.55 7.45 5.04
C ILE A 125 4.40 8.24 3.74
N ASP A 126 5.05 9.39 3.62
CA ASP A 126 5.04 10.22 2.40
C ASP A 126 5.37 9.44 1.12
N ASP A 127 6.29 8.45 1.22
CA ASP A 127 6.65 7.62 0.08
C ASP A 127 5.47 6.78 -0.43
N TYR A 128 4.54 6.40 0.44
CA TYR A 128 3.33 5.66 0.04
C TYR A 128 2.39 6.58 -0.76
N PHE A 129 2.22 7.84 -0.33
CA PHE A 129 1.41 8.81 -1.05
C PHE A 129 2.01 9.13 -2.43
N ILE A 130 3.33 9.30 -2.51
CA ILE A 130 4.02 9.49 -3.79
C ILE A 130 3.82 8.27 -4.72
N GLN A 131 3.88 7.05 -4.19
CA GLN A 131 3.64 5.84 -4.96
C GLN A 131 2.21 5.79 -5.51
N MET A 132 1.21 6.19 -4.73
CA MET A 132 -0.19 6.21 -5.16
C MET A 132 -0.41 7.20 -6.30
N THR A 133 0.24 8.36 -6.28
CA THR A 133 0.13 9.33 -7.40
C THR A 133 0.73 8.77 -8.70
N ALA A 134 1.81 7.98 -8.60
CA ALA A 134 2.37 7.29 -9.76
C ALA A 134 1.38 6.26 -10.36
N TYR A 135 0.70 5.50 -9.50
CA TYR A 135 -0.30 4.53 -9.95
C TYR A 135 -1.53 5.23 -10.52
N ALA A 136 -1.97 6.35 -9.94
CA ALA A 136 -3.06 7.14 -10.48
C ALA A 136 -2.75 7.67 -11.89
N ASP A 137 -1.56 8.22 -12.11
CA ASP A 137 -1.12 8.66 -13.45
C ASP A 137 -1.15 7.52 -14.47
N ALA A 138 -0.59 6.36 -14.09
CA ALA A 138 -0.56 5.21 -14.99
C ALA A 138 -1.97 4.68 -15.30
N HIS A 139 -2.87 4.66 -14.30
CA HIS A 139 -4.26 4.24 -14.52
C HIS A 139 -5.02 5.23 -15.39
N ASN A 140 -4.85 6.53 -15.11
CA ASN A 140 -5.48 7.59 -15.90
C ASN A 140 -5.05 7.55 -17.37
N GLU A 141 -3.75 7.30 -17.64
CA GLU A 141 -3.22 7.16 -19.00
C GLU A 141 -3.77 5.92 -19.71
N LEU A 142 -3.84 4.77 -19.02
CA LEU A 142 -4.25 3.51 -19.63
C LEU A 142 -5.77 3.41 -19.87
N TYR A 143 -6.56 3.96 -18.95
CA TYR A 143 -8.01 3.72 -18.90
C TYR A 143 -8.83 5.00 -19.09
N GLY A 144 -8.20 6.17 -19.21
CA GLY A 144 -8.89 7.45 -19.38
C GLY A 144 -9.67 7.91 -18.15
N THR A 145 -9.31 7.44 -16.96
CA THR A 145 -9.88 7.86 -15.67
C THR A 145 -9.31 9.21 -15.22
N ASN A 146 -9.82 9.78 -14.13
CA ASN A 146 -9.31 11.02 -13.55
C ASN A 146 -9.07 10.86 -12.03
N ILE A 147 -8.40 9.80 -11.67
CA ILE A 147 -8.09 9.48 -10.26
C ILE A 147 -7.19 10.56 -9.67
N LYS A 148 -7.64 11.16 -8.58
CA LYS A 148 -6.94 12.17 -7.77
C LYS A 148 -7.08 11.92 -6.27
N LYS A 149 -7.35 10.67 -5.91
CA LYS A 149 -7.50 10.21 -4.53
C LYS A 149 -6.68 8.95 -4.33
N GLY A 150 -5.96 8.91 -3.22
CA GLY A 150 -5.25 7.73 -2.75
C GLY A 150 -5.71 7.38 -1.34
N VAL A 151 -5.92 6.10 -1.07
CA VAL A 151 -6.32 5.59 0.26
C VAL A 151 -5.39 4.49 0.70
N ILE A 152 -4.84 4.60 1.90
CA ILE A 152 -4.02 3.56 2.52
C ILE A 152 -4.81 2.94 3.66
N PHE A 153 -5.13 1.67 3.53
CA PHE A 153 -5.69 0.85 4.60
C PHE A 153 -4.56 0.14 5.31
N MET A 154 -4.32 0.49 6.55
CA MET A 154 -3.20 -0.02 7.33
C MET A 154 -3.67 -0.76 8.58
N CYS A 155 -3.11 -1.94 8.83
CA CYS A 155 -3.35 -2.66 10.06
C CYS A 155 -2.04 -3.07 10.73
N SER A 156 -1.92 -2.82 12.04
CA SER A 156 -0.77 -3.27 12.82
C SER A 156 -0.88 -4.76 13.16
N LYS A 157 0.27 -5.38 13.50
CA LYS A 157 0.31 -6.77 13.98
C LYS A 157 -0.51 -7.01 15.25
N ASP A 158 -0.87 -5.93 15.95
CA ASP A 158 -1.67 -5.93 17.18
C ASP A 158 -3.13 -5.50 16.89
N PHE A 159 -3.54 -5.54 15.61
CA PHE A 159 -4.91 -5.31 15.11
C PHE A 159 -5.40 -3.87 15.23
N GLU A 160 -4.50 -2.89 15.29
CA GLU A 160 -4.84 -1.48 15.25
C GLU A 160 -4.98 -1.02 13.79
N TYR A 161 -6.20 -0.65 13.41
CA TYR A 161 -6.51 -0.12 12.09
C TYR A 161 -6.20 1.37 11.99
N GLN A 162 -5.68 1.79 10.87
CA GLN A 162 -5.51 3.19 10.48
C GLN A 162 -5.86 3.36 9.00
N GLU A 163 -6.45 4.49 8.68
CA GLU A 163 -6.72 4.90 7.32
C GLU A 163 -6.05 6.24 7.04
N PHE A 164 -5.45 6.36 5.87
CA PHE A 164 -4.85 7.60 5.42
C PHE A 164 -5.35 7.91 4.02
N ILE A 165 -6.04 9.04 3.89
CA ILE A 165 -6.55 9.53 2.62
C ILE A 165 -5.68 10.70 2.18
N VAL A 166 -5.33 10.72 0.88
CA VAL A 166 -4.68 11.84 0.21
C VAL A 166 -5.52 12.25 -1.00
N GLU A 167 -5.93 13.52 -1.03
CA GLU A 167 -6.79 14.08 -2.07
C GLU A 167 -6.58 15.59 -2.20
N GLY A 168 -7.19 16.22 -3.21
CA GLY A 168 -7.12 17.66 -3.43
C GLY A 168 -5.69 18.19 -3.54
N ASN A 169 -5.43 19.33 -2.93
CA ASN A 169 -4.12 20.00 -2.97
C ASN A 169 -2.98 19.14 -2.40
N GLU A 170 -3.29 18.24 -1.47
CA GLU A 170 -2.27 17.33 -0.90
C GLU A 170 -1.86 16.26 -1.92
N PHE A 171 -2.83 15.71 -2.65
CA PHE A 171 -2.54 14.80 -3.77
C PHE A 171 -1.67 15.48 -4.82
N ASP A 172 -2.03 16.70 -5.22
CA ASP A 172 -1.26 17.47 -6.20
C ASP A 172 0.18 17.71 -5.74
N LYS A 173 0.38 17.99 -4.44
CA LYS A 173 1.72 18.15 -3.86
C LYS A 173 2.56 16.86 -3.96
N TYR A 174 2.00 15.69 -3.65
CA TYR A 174 2.72 14.42 -3.78
C TYR A 174 2.93 14.03 -5.24
N HIS A 175 1.98 14.36 -6.12
CA HIS A 175 2.13 14.19 -7.55
C HIS A 175 3.32 15.01 -8.10
N GLN A 176 3.48 16.28 -7.72
CA GLN A 176 4.64 17.09 -8.09
C GLN A 176 5.96 16.48 -7.57
N GLN A 177 5.96 15.91 -6.37
CA GLN A 177 7.13 15.21 -5.85
C GLN A 177 7.45 13.94 -6.65
N TRP A 178 6.43 13.22 -7.11
CA TRP A 178 6.60 12.07 -8.01
C TRP A 178 7.25 12.49 -9.34
N LEU A 179 6.70 13.49 -10.01
CA LEU A 179 7.25 14.00 -11.27
C LEU A 179 8.71 14.44 -11.14
N LYS A 180 9.06 15.14 -10.06
CA LYS A 180 10.43 15.51 -9.78
C LYS A 180 11.36 14.29 -9.60
N LYS A 181 10.92 13.25 -8.86
CA LYS A 181 11.70 12.00 -8.71
C LYS A 181 11.91 11.29 -10.05
N LEU A 182 10.90 11.33 -10.90
CA LEU A 182 10.96 10.74 -12.24
C LEU A 182 11.98 11.48 -13.12
N GLU A 183 11.92 12.81 -13.14
CA GLU A 183 12.88 13.66 -13.85
C GLU A 183 14.33 13.45 -13.36
N GLU A 184 14.55 13.40 -12.04
CA GLU A 184 15.85 13.13 -11.44
C GLU A 184 16.41 11.75 -11.85
N TYR A 185 15.53 10.75 -11.93
CA TYR A 185 15.92 9.39 -12.37
C TYR A 185 16.38 9.39 -13.82
N TYR A 186 15.59 9.96 -14.74
CA TYR A 186 15.92 9.97 -16.15
C TYR A 186 17.13 10.86 -16.46
N THR A 187 17.28 11.98 -15.78
CA THR A 187 18.49 12.85 -15.91
C THR A 187 19.77 12.12 -15.47
N LYS A 188 19.67 11.21 -14.49
CA LYS A 188 20.84 10.57 -13.90
C LYS A 188 21.22 9.23 -14.58
N PHE A 189 20.26 8.52 -15.14
CA PHE A 189 20.44 7.12 -15.57
C PHE A 189 20.10 6.86 -17.04
N VAL A 190 19.56 7.81 -17.74
CA VAL A 190 19.21 7.76 -19.17
C VAL A 190 19.84 8.93 -19.91
#